data_17c719c7fce35f8b1105f2c9fb580a44
#
_entry.id   17c719c7fce35f8b1105f2c9fb580a44
#
_cell.length_a   1.000
_cell.length_b   1.000
_cell.length_c   1.000
_cell.angle_alpha   90.00
_cell.angle_beta   90.00
_cell.angle_gamma   90.00
#
_symmetry.space_group_name_H-M   'P 1'
#
loop_
_entity.id
_entity.type
_entity.pdbx_description
1 polymer ?
#
loop_
_entity_poly.entity_id
_entity_poly.type
_entity_poly.pdbx_seq_one_letter_code
_entity_poly.pdbx_strand_id
1 'polypeptide(L)'
;FRMALDGDTVVAVYYQSVADQSGLVTGVVVSVARYPLGHPEQAEWSHMDVGPEHVSEVSTQQPVYLDGKVYMAGHETVLAFDPVTQEVTEPLDIARLDTLWPEGKPTDPEFGYVGVAIAGCYDDVLIVNRILYAGDSYHGMDAVYKGGVLAGVMEYRSESPEQLYLYDGGLRQVGTFTPLSQNGLEFFTNKYPMRF
;
A
#
# COMPACT_ATOMS: atom_id res chain seq x y z
N PHE A 1 0.07 12.89 8.59
CA PHE A 1 -1.28 13.35 8.89
C PHE A 1 -2.13 13.34 7.63
N ARG A 2 -3.30 12.72 7.68
CA ARG A 2 -4.29 12.66 6.60
C ARG A 2 -5.67 12.96 7.14
N MET A 3 -6.53 13.55 6.29
CA MET A 3 -7.93 13.77 6.61
C MET A 3 -8.80 13.24 5.47
N ALA A 4 -9.93 12.67 5.82
CA ALA A 4 -10.99 12.24 4.90
C ALA A 4 -12.34 12.72 5.43
N LEU A 5 -13.33 12.76 4.57
CA LEU A 5 -14.72 12.99 4.91
C LEU A 5 -15.52 11.72 4.60
N ASP A 6 -16.23 11.21 5.60
CA ASP A 6 -17.10 10.04 5.51
C ASP A 6 -18.52 10.46 5.88
N GLY A 7 -19.34 10.73 4.87
CA GLY A 7 -20.60 11.44 5.07
C GLY A 7 -20.36 12.81 5.72
N ASP A 8 -20.96 13.03 6.89
CA ASP A 8 -20.79 14.22 7.71
C ASP A 8 -19.73 14.03 8.83
N THR A 9 -18.95 12.95 8.78
CA THR A 9 -17.91 12.68 9.76
C THR A 9 -16.53 13.00 9.18
N VAL A 10 -15.76 13.83 9.86
CA VAL A 10 -14.34 14.03 9.58
C VAL A 10 -13.56 12.90 10.22
N VAL A 11 -12.67 12.29 9.44
CA VAL A 11 -11.73 11.27 9.90
C VAL A 11 -10.32 11.81 9.71
N ALA A 12 -9.61 12.00 10.81
CA ALA A 12 -8.22 12.47 10.81
C ALA A 12 -7.32 11.34 11.28
N VAL A 13 -6.35 10.97 10.43
CA VAL A 13 -5.38 9.91 10.71
C VAL A 13 -4.02 10.53 10.94
N TYR A 14 -3.44 10.22 12.06
CA TYR A 14 -2.09 10.62 12.44
C TYR A 14 -1.28 9.38 12.81
N TYR A 15 -0.01 9.34 12.41
CA TYR A 15 0.90 8.29 12.85
C TYR A 15 2.18 8.89 13.43
N GLN A 16 2.72 8.22 14.43
CA GLN A 16 3.92 8.62 15.15
C GLN A 16 4.84 7.42 15.30
N SER A 17 6.09 7.57 14.86
CA SER A 17 7.12 6.57 15.11
C SER A 17 7.52 6.57 16.58
N VAL A 18 7.64 5.37 17.14
CA VAL A 18 8.17 5.11 18.49
C VAL A 18 9.60 4.63 18.33
N ALA A 19 10.54 5.34 18.95
CA ALA A 19 11.95 4.96 18.91
C ALA A 19 12.43 4.54 20.31
N ASP A 20 13.41 3.62 20.35
CA ASP A 20 14.10 3.26 21.56
C ASP A 20 15.13 4.34 21.99
N GLN A 21 15.86 4.07 23.07
CA GLN A 21 16.86 4.99 23.61
C GLN A 21 18.06 5.21 22.65
N SER A 22 18.27 4.33 21.68
CA SER A 22 19.32 4.46 20.65
C SER A 22 18.85 5.30 19.45
N GLY A 23 17.56 5.62 19.37
CA GLY A 23 16.92 6.31 18.25
C GLY A 23 16.44 5.35 17.14
N LEU A 24 16.52 4.04 17.35
CA LEU A 24 15.99 3.06 16.43
C LEU A 24 14.45 3.04 16.54
N VAL A 25 13.77 3.16 15.40
CA VAL A 25 12.30 3.05 15.36
C VAL A 25 11.91 1.60 15.64
N THR A 26 11.14 1.40 16.70
CA THR A 26 10.72 0.08 17.20
C THR A 26 9.21 -0.15 17.08
N GLY A 27 8.46 0.88 16.69
CA GLY A 27 7.02 0.81 16.54
C GLY A 27 6.45 2.05 15.85
N VAL A 28 5.19 1.96 15.49
CA VAL A 28 4.39 3.10 15.02
C VAL A 28 3.05 3.06 15.72
N VAL A 29 2.62 4.19 16.27
CA VAL A 29 1.25 4.37 16.77
C VAL A 29 0.45 5.11 15.71
N VAL A 30 -0.64 4.53 15.27
CA VAL A 30 -1.62 5.17 14.40
C VAL A 30 -2.79 5.62 15.24
N SER A 31 -3.07 6.92 15.23
CA SER A 31 -4.18 7.53 15.96
C SER A 31 -5.23 8.02 14.96
N VAL A 32 -6.48 7.68 15.21
CA VAL A 32 -7.61 8.10 14.39
C VAL A 32 -8.57 8.92 15.23
N ALA A 33 -8.81 10.16 14.82
CA ALA A 33 -9.87 10.99 15.38
C ALA A 33 -11.07 11.00 14.44
N ARG A 34 -12.27 10.78 14.98
CA ARG A 34 -13.53 10.88 14.25
C ARG A 34 -14.43 11.89 14.93
N TYR A 35 -14.97 12.85 14.20
CA TYR A 35 -15.86 13.87 14.73
C TYR A 35 -16.83 14.38 13.68
N PRO A 36 -18.04 14.84 14.07
CA PRO A 36 -18.98 15.48 13.15
C PRO A 36 -18.37 16.73 12.52
N LEU A 37 -18.65 16.98 11.26
CA LEU A 37 -18.16 18.15 10.54
C LEU A 37 -18.56 19.45 11.29
N GLY A 38 -17.57 20.28 11.61
CA GLY A 38 -17.77 21.51 12.37
C GLY A 38 -17.74 21.37 13.91
N HIS A 39 -17.60 20.12 14.42
CA HIS A 39 -17.62 19.84 15.87
C HIS A 39 -16.37 19.06 16.33
N PRO A 40 -15.16 19.62 16.18
CA PRO A 40 -13.92 18.93 16.58
C PRO A 40 -13.81 18.65 18.08
N GLU A 41 -14.56 19.38 18.91
CA GLU A 41 -14.66 19.15 20.36
C GLU A 41 -15.35 17.83 20.74
N GLN A 42 -16.03 17.19 19.77
CA GLN A 42 -16.69 15.90 19.93
C GLN A 42 -15.83 14.74 19.40
N ALA A 43 -14.53 14.95 19.22
CA ALA A 43 -13.66 13.95 18.64
C ALA A 43 -13.56 12.69 19.51
N GLU A 44 -13.87 11.55 18.91
CA GLU A 44 -13.61 10.23 19.44
C GLU A 44 -12.26 9.74 18.89
N TRP A 45 -11.42 9.19 19.76
CA TRP A 45 -10.09 8.73 19.43
C TRP A 45 -9.99 7.23 19.54
N SER A 46 -9.33 6.64 18.56
CA SER A 46 -8.88 5.24 18.58
C SER A 46 -7.41 5.16 18.21
N HIS A 47 -6.73 4.10 18.65
CA HIS A 47 -5.31 3.92 18.44
C HIS A 47 -5.02 2.48 18.03
N MET A 48 -4.02 2.33 17.18
CA MET A 48 -3.44 1.05 16.80
C MET A 48 -1.93 1.11 16.98
N ASP A 49 -1.38 0.14 17.68
CA ASP A 49 0.05 -0.09 17.77
C ASP A 49 0.49 -1.02 16.64
N VAL A 50 1.47 -0.58 15.86
CA VAL A 50 2.08 -1.37 14.79
C VAL A 50 3.43 -1.87 15.30
N GLY A 51 3.58 -3.18 15.38
CA GLY A 51 4.80 -3.83 15.88
C GLY A 51 6.00 -3.68 14.95
N PRO A 52 7.19 -4.02 15.45
CA PRO A 52 8.45 -3.82 14.74
C PRO A 52 8.53 -4.58 13.40
N GLU A 53 7.79 -5.67 13.25
CA GLU A 53 7.71 -6.46 12.03
C GLU A 53 7.12 -5.71 10.83
N HIS A 54 6.38 -4.62 11.08
CA HIS A 54 5.73 -3.81 10.02
C HIS A 54 6.26 -2.37 9.96
N VAL A 55 7.23 -2.01 10.82
CA VAL A 55 7.63 -0.61 11.04
C VAL A 55 8.28 0.03 9.82
N SER A 56 9.11 -0.71 9.08
CA SER A 56 9.90 -0.14 7.99
C SER A 56 9.02 0.48 6.89
N GLU A 57 7.93 -0.16 6.58
CA GLU A 57 7.00 0.28 5.53
C GLU A 57 6.02 1.32 6.05
N VAL A 58 5.39 1.08 7.19
CA VAL A 58 4.39 2.00 7.78
C VAL A 58 5.01 3.37 8.10
N SER A 59 6.27 3.40 8.52
CA SER A 59 6.96 4.67 8.85
C SER A 59 7.23 5.57 7.65
N THR A 60 7.23 5.02 6.43
CA THR A 60 7.57 5.74 5.20
C THR A 60 6.35 6.07 4.34
N GLN A 61 5.20 5.46 4.61
CA GLN A 61 4.00 5.57 3.80
C GLN A 61 2.87 6.26 4.54
N GLN A 62 2.00 6.88 3.78
CA GLN A 62 0.86 7.57 4.35
C GLN A 62 -0.35 6.63 4.37
N PRO A 63 -1.04 6.49 5.53
CA PRO A 63 -2.27 5.73 5.61
C PRO A 63 -3.36 6.36 4.75
N VAL A 64 -4.28 5.54 4.24
CA VAL A 64 -5.48 5.98 3.52
C VAL A 64 -6.73 5.51 4.26
N TYR A 65 -7.78 6.32 4.23
CA TYR A 65 -9.08 5.96 4.77
C TYR A 65 -10.02 5.59 3.63
N LEU A 66 -10.64 4.42 3.73
CA LEU A 66 -11.55 3.87 2.73
C LEU A 66 -12.56 2.94 3.42
N ASP A 67 -13.85 3.09 3.13
CA ASP A 67 -14.94 2.24 3.62
C ASP A 67 -14.91 1.98 5.14
N GLY A 68 -14.76 3.05 5.92
CA GLY A 68 -14.76 2.96 7.37
C GLY A 68 -13.45 2.48 8.00
N LYS A 69 -12.42 2.14 7.20
CA LYS A 69 -11.15 1.60 7.67
C LYS A 69 -9.95 2.44 7.27
N VAL A 70 -8.90 2.36 8.06
CA VAL A 70 -7.59 2.95 7.75
C VAL A 70 -6.68 1.85 7.22
N TYR A 71 -6.24 1.99 5.99
CA TYR A 71 -5.32 1.06 5.33
C TYR A 71 -3.88 1.58 5.39
N MET A 72 -2.95 0.68 5.66
CA MET A 72 -1.51 0.96 5.73
C MET A 72 -0.75 -0.20 5.10
N ALA A 73 0.35 0.10 4.43
CA ALA A 73 1.28 -0.94 4.01
C ALA A 73 2.07 -1.42 5.24
N GLY A 74 2.06 -2.73 5.46
CA GLY A 74 2.94 -3.43 6.37
C GLY A 74 4.08 -4.08 5.61
N HIS A 75 4.89 -4.90 6.32
CA HIS A 75 5.91 -5.70 5.67
C HIS A 75 5.23 -6.80 4.83
N GLU A 76 5.31 -6.68 3.51
CA GLU A 76 4.72 -7.61 2.55
C GLU A 76 3.19 -7.79 2.62
N THR A 77 2.49 -6.97 3.37
CA THR A 77 1.03 -7.05 3.53
C THR A 77 0.40 -5.66 3.56
N VAL A 78 -0.92 -5.60 3.55
CA VAL A 78 -1.71 -4.39 3.81
C VAL A 78 -2.53 -4.62 5.06
N LEU A 79 -2.31 -3.78 6.05
CA LEU A 79 -3.08 -3.75 7.30
C LEU A 79 -4.30 -2.86 7.12
N ALA A 80 -5.44 -3.28 7.66
CA ALA A 80 -6.65 -2.49 7.75
C ALA A 80 -7.09 -2.37 9.21
N PHE A 81 -7.18 -1.15 9.70
CA PHE A 81 -7.63 -0.80 11.04
C PHE A 81 -9.04 -0.23 10.98
N ASP A 82 -9.96 -0.85 11.70
CA ASP A 82 -11.30 -0.33 11.94
C ASP A 82 -11.29 0.54 13.20
N PRO A 83 -11.45 1.89 13.09
CA PRO A 83 -11.38 2.76 14.25
C PRO A 83 -12.58 2.67 15.19
N VAL A 84 -13.67 1.98 14.79
CA VAL A 84 -14.86 1.76 15.63
C VAL A 84 -14.72 0.52 16.49
N THR A 85 -14.37 -0.61 15.86
CA THR A 85 -14.19 -1.90 16.55
C THR A 85 -12.80 -2.07 17.14
N GLN A 86 -11.84 -1.25 16.69
CA GLN A 86 -10.41 -1.34 17.02
C GLN A 86 -9.76 -2.65 16.55
N GLU A 87 -10.37 -3.29 15.55
CA GLU A 87 -9.87 -4.52 14.96
C GLU A 87 -8.83 -4.20 13.87
N VAL A 88 -7.75 -4.99 13.85
CA VAL A 88 -6.72 -4.99 12.79
C VAL A 88 -6.85 -6.27 12.00
N THR A 89 -6.89 -6.15 10.68
CA THR A 89 -6.99 -7.28 9.75
C THR A 89 -6.00 -7.12 8.60
N GLU A 90 -5.73 -8.22 7.90
CA GLU A 90 -5.01 -8.27 6.62
C GLU A 90 -6.01 -8.66 5.52
N PRO A 91 -6.78 -7.70 4.97
CA PRO A 91 -7.92 -8.03 4.12
C PRO A 91 -7.55 -8.43 2.69
N LEU A 92 -6.28 -8.28 2.29
CA LEU A 92 -5.84 -8.48 0.92
C LEU A 92 -4.84 -9.62 0.83
N ASP A 93 -5.05 -10.54 -0.11
CA ASP A 93 -4.09 -11.62 -0.43
C ASP A 93 -2.98 -11.08 -1.35
N ILE A 94 -2.04 -10.34 -0.76
CA ILE A 94 -0.90 -9.75 -1.48
C ILE A 94 0.06 -10.83 -1.97
N ALA A 95 0.26 -11.90 -1.20
CA ALA A 95 1.17 -12.99 -1.57
C ALA A 95 0.78 -13.69 -2.89
N ARG A 96 -0.50 -13.62 -3.26
CA ARG A 96 -0.98 -14.13 -4.55
C ARG A 96 -0.32 -13.43 -5.74
N LEU A 97 0.05 -12.16 -5.62
CA LEU A 97 0.74 -11.41 -6.68
C LEU A 97 2.13 -11.98 -6.97
N ASP A 98 2.75 -12.59 -5.96
CA ASP A 98 4.10 -13.17 -6.09
C ASP A 98 4.14 -14.31 -7.11
N THR A 99 2.99 -14.90 -7.44
CA THR A 99 2.89 -15.95 -8.49
C THR A 99 3.09 -15.42 -9.92
N LEU A 100 3.05 -14.11 -10.12
CA LEU A 100 3.36 -13.47 -11.39
C LEU A 100 4.87 -13.36 -11.65
N TRP A 101 5.71 -13.58 -10.64
CA TRP A 101 7.16 -13.51 -10.80
C TRP A 101 7.74 -14.82 -11.33
N PRO A 102 8.36 -14.81 -12.52
CA PRO A 102 8.82 -16.06 -13.16
C PRO A 102 9.92 -16.79 -12.37
N GLU A 103 10.76 -16.03 -11.67
CA GLU A 103 11.91 -16.55 -10.91
C GLU A 103 11.59 -16.81 -9.45
N GLY A 104 10.36 -16.45 -9.03
CA GLY A 104 9.94 -16.54 -7.64
C GLY A 104 10.46 -15.37 -6.78
N LYS A 105 9.95 -15.31 -5.55
CA LYS A 105 10.31 -14.28 -4.58
C LYS A 105 11.77 -14.45 -4.14
N PRO A 106 12.61 -13.39 -4.14
CA PRO A 106 13.97 -13.48 -3.63
C PRO A 106 13.94 -13.83 -2.15
N THR A 107 14.78 -14.80 -1.78
CA THR A 107 14.92 -15.28 -0.40
C THR A 107 16.13 -14.71 0.31
N ASP A 108 17.05 -14.08 -0.45
CA ASP A 108 18.27 -13.49 0.09
C ASP A 108 18.10 -11.98 0.26
N PRO A 109 18.06 -11.46 1.51
CA PRO A 109 17.87 -10.04 1.78
C PRO A 109 19.04 -9.15 1.33
N GLU A 110 20.23 -9.73 1.06
CA GLU A 110 21.38 -8.98 0.51
C GLU A 110 21.22 -8.69 -0.99
N PHE A 111 20.49 -9.53 -1.71
CA PHE A 111 20.34 -9.44 -3.17
C PHE A 111 18.91 -9.16 -3.62
N GLY A 112 17.96 -9.10 -2.72
CA GLY A 112 16.57 -8.85 -3.08
C GLY A 112 15.79 -8.07 -2.02
N TYR A 113 14.85 -7.27 -2.48
CA TYR A 113 13.88 -6.56 -1.66
C TYR A 113 12.47 -6.83 -2.17
N VAL A 114 11.58 -7.05 -1.24
CA VAL A 114 10.15 -7.20 -1.52
C VAL A 114 9.40 -6.18 -0.69
N GLY A 115 8.60 -5.36 -1.34
CA GLY A 115 7.87 -4.30 -0.66
C GLY A 115 6.41 -4.22 -1.09
N VAL A 116 5.63 -3.60 -0.24
CA VAL A 116 4.24 -3.22 -0.50
C VAL A 116 4.09 -1.73 -0.25
N ALA A 117 3.35 -1.06 -1.10
CA ALA A 117 2.97 0.33 -0.93
C ALA A 117 1.50 0.54 -1.28
N ILE A 118 0.83 1.45 -0.61
CA ILE A 118 -0.45 1.94 -1.06
C ILE A 118 -0.20 3.09 -2.04
N ALA A 119 -0.45 2.84 -3.33
CA ALA A 119 -0.27 3.83 -4.38
C ALA A 119 -1.39 4.87 -4.39
N GLY A 120 -2.59 4.50 -3.97
CA GLY A 120 -3.72 5.41 -3.85
C GLY A 120 -5.03 4.73 -3.51
N CYS A 121 -6.05 5.54 -3.27
CA CYS A 121 -7.44 5.09 -3.17
C CYS A 121 -8.36 6.06 -3.91
N TYR A 122 -9.42 5.54 -4.49
CA TYR A 122 -10.45 6.32 -5.18
C TYR A 122 -11.79 5.58 -5.09
N ASP A 123 -12.83 6.24 -4.58
CA ASP A 123 -14.13 5.64 -4.27
C ASP A 123 -13.97 4.36 -3.42
N ASP A 124 -14.38 3.19 -3.94
CA ASP A 124 -14.27 1.87 -3.32
C ASP A 124 -13.05 1.06 -3.83
N VAL A 125 -12.10 1.76 -4.47
CA VAL A 125 -10.91 1.16 -5.07
C VAL A 125 -9.67 1.49 -4.26
N LEU A 126 -8.87 0.47 -3.94
CA LEU A 126 -7.52 0.59 -3.37
C LEU A 126 -6.51 0.12 -4.40
N ILE A 127 -5.49 0.94 -4.66
CA ILE A 127 -4.37 0.58 -5.54
C ILE A 127 -3.17 0.27 -4.67
N VAL A 128 -2.69 -0.96 -4.79
CA VAL A 128 -1.54 -1.47 -4.04
C VAL A 128 -0.40 -1.74 -5.00
N ASN A 129 0.74 -1.12 -4.74
CA ASN A 129 1.97 -1.39 -5.46
C ASN A 129 2.73 -2.52 -4.76
N ARG A 130 3.10 -3.56 -5.50
CA ARG A 130 3.97 -4.64 -5.08
C ARG A 130 5.27 -4.56 -5.85
N ILE A 131 6.39 -4.53 -5.13
CA ILE A 131 7.72 -4.31 -5.71
C ILE A 131 8.62 -5.48 -5.37
N LEU A 132 9.35 -5.96 -6.38
CA LEU A 132 10.42 -6.92 -6.24
C LEU A 132 11.71 -6.37 -6.86
N TYR A 133 12.79 -6.41 -6.10
CA TYR A 133 14.16 -6.27 -6.61
C TYR A 133 14.90 -7.59 -6.41
N ALA A 134 15.56 -8.08 -7.44
CA ALA A 134 16.43 -9.25 -7.38
C ALA A 134 17.68 -8.98 -8.21
N GLY A 135 18.79 -8.62 -7.54
CA GLY A 135 20.00 -8.18 -8.23
C GLY A 135 19.75 -6.96 -9.11
N ASP A 136 19.96 -7.11 -10.43
CA ASP A 136 19.73 -6.05 -11.42
C ASP A 136 18.28 -6.06 -11.98
N SER A 137 17.45 -7.02 -11.58
CA SER A 137 16.07 -7.16 -12.05
C SER A 137 15.10 -6.42 -11.12
N TYR A 138 14.13 -5.73 -11.73
CA TYR A 138 13.05 -5.04 -11.06
C TYR A 138 11.71 -5.44 -11.65
N HIS A 139 10.81 -5.88 -10.80
CA HIS A 139 9.40 -6.11 -11.14
C HIS A 139 8.53 -5.23 -10.25
N GLY A 140 7.65 -4.46 -10.86
CA GLY A 140 6.66 -3.65 -10.18
C GLY A 140 5.26 -4.06 -10.62
N MET A 141 4.34 -4.14 -9.68
CA MET A 141 2.94 -4.45 -9.96
C MET A 141 2.05 -3.42 -9.27
N ASP A 142 1.11 -2.85 -10.03
CA ASP A 142 -0.01 -2.08 -9.49
C ASP A 142 -1.25 -2.97 -9.51
N ALA A 143 -1.65 -3.41 -8.33
CA ALA A 143 -2.82 -4.25 -8.12
C ALA A 143 -4.02 -3.40 -7.70
N VAL A 144 -5.11 -3.54 -8.41
CA VAL A 144 -6.36 -2.84 -8.18
C VAL A 144 -7.31 -3.73 -7.39
N TYR A 145 -7.64 -3.32 -6.18
CA TYR A 145 -8.63 -4.00 -5.33
C TYR A 145 -9.90 -3.16 -5.25
N LYS A 146 -11.05 -3.80 -5.47
CA LYS A 146 -12.37 -3.19 -5.35
C LYS A 146 -13.19 -3.97 -4.31
N GLY A 147 -13.63 -3.30 -3.24
CA GLY A 147 -14.31 -3.97 -2.13
C GLY A 147 -13.49 -5.13 -1.53
N GLY A 148 -12.16 -5.00 -1.47
CA GLY A 148 -11.25 -6.04 -0.99
C GLY A 148 -10.95 -7.18 -1.98
N VAL A 149 -11.55 -7.18 -3.17
CA VAL A 149 -11.36 -8.22 -4.20
C VAL A 149 -10.42 -7.71 -5.28
N LEU A 150 -9.40 -8.53 -5.64
CA LEU A 150 -8.50 -8.21 -6.75
C LEU A 150 -9.29 -8.11 -8.07
N ALA A 151 -9.25 -6.94 -8.69
CA ALA A 151 -9.93 -6.65 -9.95
C ALA A 151 -8.99 -6.78 -11.16
N GLY A 152 -7.72 -6.46 -10.99
CA GLY A 152 -6.72 -6.59 -12.04
C GLY A 152 -5.34 -6.15 -11.59
N VAL A 153 -4.33 -6.45 -12.42
CA VAL A 153 -2.94 -6.09 -12.16
C VAL A 153 -2.31 -5.53 -13.43
N MET A 154 -1.51 -4.50 -13.26
CA MET A 154 -0.58 -4.01 -14.26
C MET A 154 0.84 -4.28 -13.78
N GLU A 155 1.62 -5.01 -14.56
CA GLU A 155 2.99 -5.39 -14.22
C GLU A 155 3.99 -4.70 -15.15
N TYR A 156 5.06 -4.21 -14.56
CA TYR A 156 6.27 -3.71 -15.22
C TYR A 156 7.45 -4.64 -14.92
N ARG A 157 8.28 -4.90 -15.93
CA ARG A 157 9.50 -5.70 -15.83
C ARG A 157 10.69 -4.93 -16.39
N SER A 158 11.81 -4.92 -15.67
CA SER A 158 13.02 -4.23 -16.11
C SER A 158 13.63 -4.81 -17.38
N GLU A 159 13.47 -6.12 -17.62
CA GLU A 159 13.93 -6.80 -18.83
C GLU A 159 13.08 -6.49 -20.08
N SER A 160 11.92 -5.89 -19.91
CA SER A 160 11.01 -5.49 -21.02
C SER A 160 10.45 -4.09 -20.75
N PRO A 161 11.31 -3.05 -20.63
CA PRO A 161 10.93 -1.75 -20.12
C PRO A 161 9.94 -0.98 -21.02
N GLU A 162 9.79 -1.38 -22.28
CA GLU A 162 8.83 -0.81 -23.22
C GLU A 162 7.44 -1.44 -23.14
N GLN A 163 7.23 -2.47 -22.30
CA GLN A 163 5.94 -3.16 -22.19
C GLN A 163 5.40 -3.17 -20.78
N LEU A 164 4.08 -3.00 -20.69
CA LEU A 164 3.29 -3.28 -19.49
C LEU A 164 2.43 -4.52 -19.75
N TYR A 165 2.37 -5.40 -18.78
CA TYR A 165 1.60 -6.63 -18.83
C TYR A 165 0.32 -6.46 -18.02
N LEU A 166 -0.83 -6.80 -18.60
CA LEU A 166 -2.14 -6.62 -17.98
C LEU A 166 -2.74 -7.99 -17.62
N TYR A 167 -3.24 -8.10 -16.41
CA TYR A 167 -3.86 -9.31 -15.88
C TYR A 167 -5.24 -9.01 -15.34
N ASP A 168 -6.16 -9.97 -15.46
CA ASP A 168 -7.45 -9.93 -14.81
C ASP A 168 -7.35 -10.25 -13.30
N GLY A 169 -8.45 -10.15 -12.55
CA GLY A 169 -8.50 -10.51 -11.14
C GLY A 169 -8.22 -11.99 -10.83
N GLY A 170 -8.21 -12.85 -11.85
CA GLY A 170 -7.78 -14.25 -11.78
C GLY A 170 -6.30 -14.47 -12.02
N LEU A 171 -5.53 -13.39 -12.26
CA LEU A 171 -4.12 -13.37 -12.65
C LEU A 171 -3.85 -14.06 -13.99
N ARG A 172 -4.82 -14.05 -14.89
CA ARG A 172 -4.61 -14.45 -16.28
C ARG A 172 -4.22 -13.23 -17.09
N GLN A 173 -3.14 -13.35 -17.86
CA GLN A 173 -2.72 -12.27 -18.75
C GLN A 173 -3.81 -12.03 -19.82
N VAL A 174 -4.31 -10.82 -19.88
CA VAL A 174 -5.37 -10.39 -20.81
C VAL A 174 -4.84 -9.48 -21.92
N GLY A 175 -3.63 -8.97 -21.77
CA GLY A 175 -3.03 -8.12 -22.79
C GLY A 175 -1.66 -7.58 -22.42
N THR A 176 -1.12 -6.80 -23.35
CA THR A 176 0.07 -5.97 -23.15
C THR A 176 -0.22 -4.56 -23.63
N PHE A 177 0.45 -3.60 -23.07
CA PHE A 177 0.36 -2.20 -23.47
C PHE A 177 1.78 -1.64 -23.65
N THR A 178 2.02 -1.00 -24.80
CA THR A 178 3.27 -0.29 -25.07
C THR A 178 2.99 1.20 -24.97
N PRO A 179 3.52 1.91 -23.95
CA PRO A 179 3.36 3.35 -23.84
C PRO A 179 3.94 4.09 -25.07
N LEU A 180 3.25 5.10 -25.56
CA LEU A 180 3.67 5.87 -26.72
C LEU A 180 4.89 6.77 -26.49
N SER A 181 5.33 6.94 -25.24
CA SER A 181 6.52 7.72 -24.90
C SER A 181 7.35 7.03 -23.84
N GLN A 182 8.67 7.07 -24.00
CA GLN A 182 9.62 6.62 -22.99
C GLN A 182 9.42 7.33 -21.63
N ASN A 183 8.94 8.57 -21.64
CA ASN A 183 8.66 9.33 -20.43
C ASN A 183 7.50 8.73 -19.59
N GLY A 184 6.60 7.96 -20.20
CA GLY A 184 5.55 7.24 -19.46
C GLY A 184 6.09 6.13 -18.57
N LEU A 185 7.18 5.47 -18.97
CA LEU A 185 7.82 4.40 -18.19
C LEU A 185 8.73 4.94 -17.08
N GLU A 186 9.29 6.14 -17.23
CA GLU A 186 10.06 6.78 -16.16
C GLU A 186 9.21 7.04 -14.90
N PHE A 187 7.89 7.16 -15.02
CA PHE A 187 6.99 7.27 -13.87
C PHE A 187 6.98 6.00 -13.01
N PHE A 188 7.10 4.82 -13.62
CA PHE A 188 7.12 3.55 -12.90
C PHE A 188 8.51 3.20 -12.34
N THR A 189 9.57 3.74 -12.93
CA THR A 189 10.95 3.50 -12.48
C THR A 189 11.43 4.48 -11.41
N ASN A 190 10.76 5.61 -11.24
CA ASN A 190 11.06 6.53 -10.16
C ASN A 190 10.50 6.00 -8.83
N LYS A 191 11.38 5.87 -7.85
CA LYS A 191 11.19 5.38 -6.47
C LYS A 191 10.07 6.06 -5.65
N TYR A 192 9.17 6.78 -6.28
CA TYR A 192 8.08 7.49 -5.59
C TYR A 192 6.74 7.07 -6.17
N PRO A 193 5.81 6.58 -5.34
CA PRO A 193 4.44 6.37 -5.78
C PRO A 193 3.91 7.67 -6.38
N MET A 194 3.25 7.58 -7.53
CA MET A 194 2.59 8.74 -8.13
C MET A 194 1.66 9.36 -7.10
N ARG A 195 1.89 10.63 -6.79
CA ARG A 195 0.94 11.42 -6.02
C ARG A 195 -0.09 11.95 -7.03
N PHE A 196 -1.27 11.40 -6.98
CA PHE A 196 -2.44 12.02 -7.59
C PHE A 196 -3.06 13.03 -6.63
#